data_42baafd86d7b42bfc286fd090e1912d6
#
_entry.id   42baafd86d7b42bfc286fd090e1912d6
#
_cell.length_a   1.000
_cell.length_b   1.000
_cell.length_c   1.000
_cell.angle_alpha   90.00
_cell.angle_beta   90.00
_cell.angle_gamma   90.00
#
_symmetry.space_group_name_H-M   'P 1'
#
loop_
_entity.id
_entity.type
_entity.pdbx_description
1 polymer ?
#
loop_
_entity_poly.entity_id
_entity_poly.type
_entity_poly.pdbx_seq_one_letter_code
_entity_poly.pdbx_strand_id
1 'polypeptide(L)'
;MRSLKKVLCGWLSLIFIGCLGYPDNIRPVKDFELKKYLGKWYEIARLDHSFERGLNKVTAEYSMRDDGGVKVLNRGFSKEKNEWSKAEGKAYFVNEPDEGYLKVSFFGPFYGAYVIYELDKDYQYAFVTSSKKSYLWFLSRTPAVSDELKAQFTKKAKELGFDTDALIWVDQE
;
A
#
# COMPACT_ATOMS: atom_id res chain seq x y z
N MET A 1 4.56 17.40 -62.50
CA MET A 1 4.45 16.20 -61.63
C MET A 1 5.10 16.55 -60.27
N ARG A 2 4.31 16.86 -59.25
CA ARG A 2 4.79 17.16 -57.90
C ARG A 2 4.57 15.94 -57.00
N SER A 3 5.68 15.36 -56.56
CA SER A 3 5.71 14.22 -55.63
C SER A 3 5.34 14.68 -54.20
N LEU A 4 4.23 14.16 -53.68
CA LEU A 4 3.76 14.42 -52.33
C LEU A 4 4.41 13.42 -51.38
N LYS A 5 5.45 13.85 -50.66
CA LYS A 5 6.07 13.03 -49.59
C LYS A 5 5.10 12.96 -48.41
N LYS A 6 4.54 11.78 -48.16
CA LYS A 6 3.76 11.49 -46.95
C LYS A 6 4.72 11.40 -45.76
N VAL A 7 4.66 12.38 -44.86
CA VAL A 7 5.33 12.33 -43.55
C VAL A 7 4.48 11.45 -42.64
N LEU A 8 4.98 10.26 -42.35
CA LEU A 8 4.40 9.34 -41.39
C LEU A 8 4.78 9.79 -40.00
N CYS A 9 3.89 10.51 -39.31
CA CYS A 9 4.07 10.94 -37.94
C CYS A 9 3.81 9.73 -37.03
N GLY A 10 4.89 9.03 -36.65
CA GLY A 10 4.82 7.91 -35.71
C GLY A 10 4.52 8.44 -34.30
N TRP A 11 3.35 8.14 -33.78
CA TRP A 11 2.99 8.38 -32.39
C TRP A 11 3.75 7.38 -31.51
N LEU A 12 4.82 7.85 -30.87
CA LEU A 12 5.53 7.10 -29.85
C LEU A 12 4.69 7.14 -28.57
N SER A 13 3.86 6.13 -28.36
CA SER A 13 3.13 5.96 -27.10
C SER A 13 4.14 5.63 -26.01
N LEU A 14 4.52 6.63 -25.22
CA LEU A 14 5.25 6.44 -23.96
C LEU A 14 4.33 5.69 -22.99
N ILE A 15 4.52 4.39 -22.90
CA ILE A 15 3.91 3.56 -21.85
C ILE A 15 4.64 3.93 -20.55
N PHE A 16 4.03 4.77 -19.74
CA PHE A 16 4.45 5.00 -18.35
C PHE A 16 4.10 3.74 -17.55
N ILE A 17 5.04 2.80 -17.50
CA ILE A 17 4.99 1.67 -16.57
C ILE A 17 5.23 2.26 -15.18
N GLY A 18 4.17 2.46 -14.40
CA GLY A 18 4.28 2.70 -12.97
C GLY A 18 5.10 1.57 -12.34
N CYS A 19 5.87 1.85 -11.27
CA CYS A 19 6.66 0.84 -10.57
C CYS A 19 5.73 -0.18 -9.87
N LEU A 20 5.26 -1.17 -10.61
CA LEU A 20 4.35 -2.23 -10.14
C LEU A 20 5.09 -3.48 -9.68
N GLY A 21 6.39 -3.50 -9.60
CA GLY A 21 7.16 -4.61 -9.04
C GLY A 21 7.13 -4.65 -7.50
N TYR A 22 7.76 -5.65 -6.94
CA TYR A 22 8.10 -5.74 -5.52
C TYR A 22 9.52 -6.30 -5.35
N PRO A 23 10.18 -6.13 -4.19
CA PRO A 23 11.55 -6.61 -3.98
C PRO A 23 11.68 -8.12 -4.19
N ASP A 24 12.76 -8.56 -4.81
CA ASP A 24 12.96 -9.95 -5.27
C ASP A 24 12.82 -11.03 -4.18
N ASN A 25 13.11 -10.67 -2.93
CA ASN A 25 13.02 -11.57 -1.77
C ASN A 25 11.68 -11.49 -1.03
N ILE A 26 10.69 -10.79 -1.58
CA ILE A 26 9.33 -10.68 -1.04
C ILE A 26 8.37 -11.41 -1.96
N ARG A 27 7.36 -12.04 -1.40
CA ARG A 27 6.26 -12.65 -2.15
C ARG A 27 4.94 -12.24 -1.54
N PRO A 28 3.95 -11.87 -2.36
CA PRO A 28 2.60 -11.65 -1.88
C PRO A 28 2.00 -12.95 -1.35
N VAL A 29 1.14 -12.83 -0.34
CA VAL A 29 0.39 -13.97 0.19
C VAL A 29 -0.52 -14.55 -0.87
N LYS A 30 -0.72 -15.88 -0.81
CA LYS A 30 -1.66 -16.64 -1.64
C LYS A 30 -2.94 -16.91 -0.85
N ASP A 31 -3.95 -17.43 -1.55
CA ASP A 31 -5.28 -17.72 -0.99
C ASP A 31 -5.92 -16.47 -0.33
N PHE A 32 -5.64 -15.30 -0.90
CA PHE A 32 -6.13 -14.02 -0.40
C PHE A 32 -7.62 -13.85 -0.71
N GLU A 33 -8.42 -13.56 0.30
CA GLU A 33 -9.85 -13.31 0.19
C GLU A 33 -10.17 -11.82 0.43
N LEU A 34 -10.35 -11.05 -0.63
CA LEU A 34 -10.61 -9.60 -0.53
C LEU A 34 -11.74 -9.27 0.45
N LYS A 35 -12.84 -10.02 0.44
CA LYS A 35 -14.00 -9.77 1.31
C LYS A 35 -13.64 -9.77 2.80
N LYS A 36 -12.69 -10.61 3.21
CA LYS A 36 -12.19 -10.65 4.59
C LYS A 36 -11.25 -9.48 4.91
N TYR A 37 -10.57 -8.94 3.88
CA TYR A 37 -9.64 -7.83 4.01
C TYR A 37 -10.34 -6.47 4.07
N LEU A 38 -11.56 -6.34 3.54
CA LEU A 38 -12.34 -5.11 3.57
C LEU A 38 -12.58 -4.58 4.99
N GLY A 39 -12.98 -3.31 5.08
CA GLY A 39 -13.24 -2.61 6.32
C GLY A 39 -12.02 -1.84 6.84
N LYS A 40 -12.04 -1.52 8.12
CA LYS A 40 -11.07 -0.63 8.77
C LYS A 40 -9.84 -1.39 9.27
N TRP A 41 -8.69 -0.76 9.06
CA TRP A 41 -7.40 -1.15 9.59
C TRP A 41 -6.73 0.04 10.27
N TYR A 42 -6.04 -0.22 11.39
CA TYR A 42 -5.20 0.74 12.08
C TYR A 42 -3.76 0.53 11.66
N GLU A 43 -3.05 1.60 11.36
CA GLU A 43 -1.62 1.55 11.11
C GLU A 43 -0.87 1.53 12.43
N ILE A 44 -0.17 0.45 12.70
CA ILE A 44 0.60 0.25 13.95
C ILE A 44 2.02 0.76 13.80
N ALA A 45 2.63 0.53 12.63
CA ALA A 45 3.98 1.02 12.34
C ALA A 45 4.17 1.24 10.85
N ARG A 46 5.13 2.10 10.50
CA ARG A 46 5.57 2.34 9.12
C ARG A 46 7.03 2.76 9.05
N LEU A 47 7.61 2.71 7.86
CA LEU A 47 8.77 3.54 7.50
C LEU A 47 8.31 4.93 7.06
N ASP A 48 9.15 5.95 7.29
CA ASP A 48 8.80 7.33 6.94
C ASP A 48 8.64 7.54 5.43
N HIS A 49 7.57 8.20 5.04
CA HIS A 49 7.33 8.66 3.68
C HIS A 49 6.50 9.95 3.66
N SER A 50 6.66 10.74 2.61
CA SER A 50 6.20 12.13 2.54
C SER A 50 4.70 12.33 2.71
N PHE A 51 3.86 11.37 2.30
CA PHE A 51 2.41 11.52 2.33
C PHE A 51 1.75 11.18 3.67
N GLU A 52 2.49 10.56 4.62
CA GLU A 52 2.00 10.27 5.99
C GLU A 52 2.88 10.88 7.08
N ARG A 53 3.90 11.64 6.68
CA ARG A 53 4.84 12.26 7.64
C ARG A 53 4.13 13.14 8.64
N GLY A 54 4.41 12.90 9.93
CA GLY A 54 3.83 13.65 11.04
C GLY A 54 2.38 13.29 11.38
N LEU A 55 1.80 12.27 10.72
CA LEU A 55 0.46 11.80 11.03
C LEU A 55 0.47 10.72 12.13
N ASN A 56 -0.48 10.85 13.06
CA ASN A 56 -0.86 9.85 14.06
C ASN A 56 -2.32 9.42 13.85
N LYS A 57 -2.81 8.48 14.63
CA LYS A 57 -4.18 7.93 14.52
C LYS A 57 -4.52 7.52 13.09
N VAL A 58 -3.50 6.98 12.38
CA VAL A 58 -3.63 6.64 10.96
C VAL A 58 -4.46 5.38 10.80
N THR A 59 -5.40 5.46 9.88
CA THR A 59 -6.28 4.33 9.52
C THR A 59 -6.43 4.23 8.02
N ALA A 60 -6.58 3.00 7.52
CA ALA A 60 -7.00 2.71 6.16
C ALA A 60 -8.35 1.98 6.19
N GLU A 61 -9.27 2.38 5.33
CA GLU A 61 -10.56 1.72 5.16
C GLU A 61 -10.73 1.28 3.71
N TYR A 62 -11.04 0.00 3.53
CA TYR A 62 -11.22 -0.60 2.22
C TYR A 62 -12.67 -1.00 2.01
N SER A 63 -13.24 -0.62 0.86
CA SER A 63 -14.61 -0.99 0.47
C SER A 63 -14.69 -1.30 -1.02
N MET A 64 -15.68 -2.08 -1.41
CA MET A 64 -15.89 -2.39 -2.83
C MET A 64 -16.34 -1.15 -3.59
N ARG A 65 -15.92 -1.07 -4.84
CA ARG A 65 -16.36 -0.12 -5.85
C ARG A 65 -17.28 -0.81 -6.85
N ASP A 66 -18.15 -0.05 -7.48
CA ASP A 66 -19.08 -0.58 -8.51
C ASP A 66 -18.36 -1.12 -9.76
N ASP A 67 -17.12 -0.65 -10.00
CA ASP A 67 -16.27 -1.10 -11.11
C ASP A 67 -15.46 -2.38 -10.81
N GLY A 68 -15.72 -3.03 -9.66
CA GLY A 68 -15.01 -4.23 -9.22
C GLY A 68 -13.66 -3.95 -8.54
N GLY A 69 -13.22 -2.70 -8.47
CA GLY A 69 -12.03 -2.29 -7.72
C GLY A 69 -12.31 -2.10 -6.23
N VAL A 70 -11.29 -1.65 -5.51
CA VAL A 70 -11.32 -1.34 -4.08
C VAL A 70 -11.17 0.16 -3.89
N LYS A 71 -12.08 0.78 -3.18
CA LYS A 71 -11.94 2.13 -2.65
C LYS A 71 -11.04 2.07 -1.43
N VAL A 72 -10.06 2.94 -1.38
CA VAL A 72 -9.11 3.10 -0.26
C VAL A 72 -9.33 4.47 0.35
N LEU A 73 -9.64 4.54 1.63
CA LEU A 73 -9.78 5.79 2.37
C LEU A 73 -8.78 5.80 3.52
N ASN A 74 -7.70 6.55 3.37
CA ASN A 74 -6.72 6.77 4.43
C ASN A 74 -7.09 8.04 5.21
N ARG A 75 -6.92 7.99 6.54
CA ARG A 75 -7.09 9.12 7.45
C ARG A 75 -5.93 9.16 8.42
N GLY A 76 -5.53 10.35 8.83
CA GLY A 76 -4.53 10.56 9.88
C GLY A 76 -4.68 11.93 10.52
N PHE A 77 -4.26 12.05 11.76
CA PHE A 77 -4.31 13.30 12.52
C PHE A 77 -2.92 13.93 12.58
N SER A 78 -2.80 15.18 12.13
CA SER A 78 -1.59 15.99 12.28
C SER A 78 -1.64 16.73 13.61
N LYS A 79 -0.77 16.33 14.57
CA LYS A 79 -0.65 17.04 15.85
C LYS A 79 -0.12 18.48 15.65
N GLU A 80 0.77 18.68 14.69
CA GLU A 80 1.34 20.00 14.37
C GLU A 80 0.26 21.00 13.91
N LYS A 81 -0.62 20.56 13.01
CA LYS A 81 -1.68 21.39 12.45
C LYS A 81 -2.99 21.33 13.21
N ASN A 82 -3.11 20.42 14.18
CA ASN A 82 -4.32 20.10 14.93
C ASN A 82 -5.53 19.80 13.99
N GLU A 83 -5.30 19.05 12.93
CA GLU A 83 -6.31 18.73 11.93
C GLU A 83 -6.24 17.29 11.42
N TRP A 84 -7.39 16.79 10.97
CA TRP A 84 -7.47 15.51 10.27
C TRP A 84 -7.17 15.67 8.78
N SER A 85 -6.29 14.83 8.28
CA SER A 85 -6.05 14.63 6.87
C SER A 85 -6.77 13.39 6.36
N LYS A 86 -7.22 13.43 5.12
CA LYS A 86 -7.76 12.26 4.45
C LYS A 86 -7.29 12.19 2.99
N ALA A 87 -7.07 10.98 2.50
CA ALA A 87 -6.78 10.71 1.10
C ALA A 87 -7.65 9.56 0.61
N GLU A 88 -8.32 9.75 -0.51
CA GLU A 88 -9.13 8.74 -1.16
C GLU A 88 -8.43 8.23 -2.40
N GLY A 89 -8.32 6.92 -2.51
CA GLY A 89 -7.69 6.24 -3.63
C GLY A 89 -8.53 5.07 -4.13
N LYS A 90 -7.99 4.41 -5.13
CA LYS A 90 -8.55 3.19 -5.72
C LYS A 90 -7.46 2.16 -5.92
N ALA A 91 -7.81 0.90 -5.72
CA ALA A 91 -6.90 -0.21 -5.94
C ALA A 91 -7.54 -1.30 -6.81
N TYR A 92 -6.69 -2.04 -7.51
CA TYR A 92 -7.08 -3.16 -8.36
C TYR A 92 -6.04 -4.26 -8.23
N PHE A 93 -6.44 -5.50 -8.39
CA PHE A 93 -5.49 -6.60 -8.49
C PHE A 93 -4.56 -6.42 -9.68
N VAL A 94 -3.30 -6.82 -9.51
CA VAL A 94 -2.31 -6.82 -10.59
C VAL A 94 -2.32 -8.16 -11.33
N ASN A 95 -2.39 -9.25 -10.55
CA ASN A 95 -2.47 -10.61 -11.02
C ASN A 95 -3.85 -11.21 -10.68
N GLU A 96 -3.86 -12.47 -10.22
CA GLU A 96 -5.06 -13.18 -9.81
C GLU A 96 -5.68 -12.59 -8.52
N PRO A 97 -7.00 -12.66 -8.35
CA PRO A 97 -7.70 -12.05 -7.21
C PRO A 97 -7.46 -12.76 -5.87
N ASP A 98 -6.86 -13.94 -5.89
CA ASP A 98 -6.44 -14.72 -4.72
C ASP A 98 -4.98 -14.45 -4.29
N GLU A 99 -4.35 -13.44 -4.88
CA GLU A 99 -3.01 -13.01 -4.52
C GLU A 99 -3.05 -11.64 -3.83
N GLY A 100 -2.38 -11.49 -2.69
CA GLY A 100 -2.31 -10.23 -1.94
C GLY A 100 -1.47 -9.16 -2.64
N TYR A 101 -1.67 -8.99 -3.96
CA TYR A 101 -0.94 -8.06 -4.80
C TYR A 101 -1.86 -7.14 -5.60
N LEU A 102 -1.92 -5.89 -5.16
CA LEU A 102 -2.74 -4.86 -5.79
C LEU A 102 -1.85 -3.70 -6.28
N LYS A 103 -2.42 -2.88 -7.12
CA LYS A 103 -1.93 -1.54 -7.47
C LYS A 103 -2.88 -0.50 -6.91
N VAL A 104 -2.34 0.54 -6.27
CA VAL A 104 -3.11 1.60 -5.63
C VAL A 104 -2.77 2.97 -6.24
N SER A 105 -3.78 3.80 -6.42
CA SER A 105 -3.63 5.18 -6.91
C SER A 105 -4.44 6.14 -6.05
N PHE A 106 -3.77 7.18 -5.58
CA PHE A 106 -4.39 8.36 -4.96
C PHE A 106 -4.39 9.56 -5.92
N PHE A 107 -3.56 9.52 -6.94
CA PHE A 107 -3.42 10.56 -7.97
C PHE A 107 -3.30 9.89 -9.33
N GLY A 108 -4.41 9.72 -10.02
CA GLY A 108 -4.39 9.13 -11.36
C GLY A 108 -3.61 10.00 -12.36
N PRO A 109 -2.92 9.43 -13.33
CA PRO A 109 -2.94 8.01 -13.74
C PRO A 109 -1.87 7.12 -13.05
N PHE A 110 -1.18 7.61 -12.03
CA PHE A 110 -0.04 6.90 -11.41
C PHE A 110 -0.51 5.87 -10.39
N TYR A 111 0.07 4.67 -10.46
CA TYR A 111 -0.19 3.57 -9.53
C TYR A 111 1.10 3.13 -8.85
N GLY A 112 1.03 2.85 -7.56
CA GLY A 112 2.06 2.17 -6.78
C GLY A 112 1.68 0.73 -6.49
N ALA A 113 2.67 -0.12 -6.25
CA ALA A 113 2.43 -1.49 -5.79
C ALA A 113 1.94 -1.48 -4.33
N TYR A 114 1.04 -2.40 -4.02
CA TYR A 114 0.55 -2.70 -2.67
C TYR A 114 0.63 -4.21 -2.49
N VAL A 115 1.60 -4.65 -1.71
CA VAL A 115 1.97 -6.07 -1.58
C VAL A 115 1.79 -6.50 -0.13
N ILE A 116 0.79 -7.32 0.12
CA ILE A 116 0.59 -7.96 1.41
C ILE A 116 1.49 -9.19 1.43
N TYR A 117 2.58 -9.15 2.23
CA TYR A 117 3.56 -10.24 2.28
C TYR A 117 3.45 -11.11 3.53
N GLU A 118 2.65 -10.67 4.49
CA GLU A 118 2.22 -11.43 5.67
C GLU A 118 0.79 -11.07 5.99
N LEU A 119 -0.03 -12.06 6.27
CA LEU A 119 -1.43 -11.88 6.63
C LEU A 119 -1.82 -12.93 7.67
N ASP A 120 -2.43 -12.50 8.76
CA ASP A 120 -2.99 -13.41 9.74
C ASP A 120 -4.11 -14.28 9.15
N LYS A 121 -4.18 -15.54 9.53
CA LYS A 121 -5.20 -16.49 9.04
C LYS A 121 -6.63 -16.01 9.29
N ASP A 122 -6.85 -15.26 10.38
CA ASP A 122 -8.14 -14.69 10.77
C ASP A 122 -8.25 -13.19 10.37
N TYR A 123 -7.30 -12.69 9.54
CA TYR A 123 -7.25 -11.33 9.02
C TYR A 123 -7.18 -10.24 10.12
N GLN A 124 -6.51 -10.53 11.24
CA GLN A 124 -6.38 -9.58 12.35
C GLN A 124 -5.20 -8.63 12.17
N TYR A 125 -4.14 -9.04 11.48
CA TYR A 125 -3.02 -8.17 11.12
C TYR A 125 -2.50 -8.46 9.71
N ALA A 126 -1.82 -7.47 9.13
CA ALA A 126 -1.18 -7.57 7.83
C ALA A 126 0.13 -6.78 7.80
N PHE A 127 1.16 -7.33 7.14
CA PHE A 127 2.40 -6.62 6.84
C PHE A 127 2.43 -6.34 5.34
N VAL A 128 2.63 -5.07 5.00
CA VAL A 128 2.47 -4.56 3.65
C VAL A 128 3.72 -3.82 3.21
N THR A 129 4.08 -3.95 1.94
CA THR A 129 5.14 -3.20 1.31
C THR A 129 4.72 -2.71 -0.07
N SER A 130 5.65 -2.06 -0.78
CA SER A 130 5.45 -1.57 -2.14
C SER A 130 6.60 -2.03 -3.03
N SER A 131 6.85 -1.32 -4.13
CA SER A 131 7.93 -1.64 -5.09
C SER A 131 9.34 -1.44 -4.55
N LYS A 132 9.50 -0.78 -3.40
CA LYS A 132 10.79 -0.49 -2.77
C LYS A 132 10.74 -0.76 -1.27
N LYS A 133 11.86 -1.19 -0.69
CA LYS A 133 12.00 -1.41 0.75
C LYS A 133 11.95 -0.13 1.61
N SER A 134 11.86 1.04 1.01
CA SER A 134 11.56 2.29 1.71
C SER A 134 10.08 2.43 2.11
N TYR A 135 9.22 1.52 1.67
CA TYR A 135 7.81 1.47 2.03
C TYR A 135 7.50 0.21 2.81
N LEU A 136 7.03 0.38 4.01
CA LEU A 136 6.66 -0.72 4.91
C LEU A 136 5.55 -0.26 5.84
N TRP A 137 4.52 -1.09 6.01
CA TRP A 137 3.42 -0.86 6.92
C TRP A 137 3.09 -2.12 7.73
N PHE A 138 2.74 -1.92 8.97
CA PHE A 138 2.11 -2.88 9.84
C PHE A 138 0.68 -2.42 10.13
N LEU A 139 -0.29 -3.19 9.65
CA LEU A 139 -1.72 -2.91 9.83
C LEU A 139 -2.34 -3.91 10.80
N SER A 140 -3.31 -3.45 11.61
CA SER A 140 -4.07 -4.28 12.55
C SER A 140 -5.54 -3.90 12.57
N ARG A 141 -6.39 -4.87 12.93
CA ARG A 141 -7.82 -4.62 13.16
C ARG A 141 -8.10 -3.87 14.47
N THR A 142 -7.14 -3.87 15.36
CA THR A 142 -7.21 -3.16 16.66
C THR A 142 -6.18 -2.03 16.72
N PRO A 143 -6.47 -0.93 17.44
CA PRO A 143 -5.54 0.20 17.56
C PRO A 143 -4.28 -0.13 18.37
N ALA A 144 -4.30 -1.23 19.12
CA ALA A 144 -3.16 -1.73 19.88
C ALA A 144 -2.92 -3.20 19.56
N VAL A 145 -1.66 -3.61 19.61
CA VAL A 145 -1.22 -4.99 19.43
C VAL A 145 -0.25 -5.39 20.52
N SER A 146 -0.05 -6.70 20.72
CA SER A 146 0.89 -7.20 21.72
C SER A 146 2.35 -6.92 21.36
N ASP A 147 3.23 -6.88 22.35
CA ASP A 147 4.66 -6.68 22.12
C ASP A 147 5.30 -7.86 21.38
N GLU A 148 4.75 -9.07 21.54
CA GLU A 148 5.16 -10.25 20.77
C GLU A 148 4.90 -10.07 19.29
N LEU A 149 3.73 -9.51 18.92
CA LEU A 149 3.39 -9.27 17.51
C LEU A 149 4.25 -8.12 16.93
N LYS A 150 4.57 -7.10 17.71
CA LYS A 150 5.53 -6.06 17.31
C LYS A 150 6.93 -6.65 17.06
N ALA A 151 7.38 -7.53 17.96
CA ALA A 151 8.66 -8.22 17.81
C ALA A 151 8.68 -9.13 16.57
N GLN A 152 7.60 -9.87 16.31
CA GLN A 152 7.44 -10.70 15.11
C GLN A 152 7.55 -9.83 13.84
N PHE A 153 6.83 -8.72 13.78
CA PHE A 153 6.91 -7.78 12.66
C PHE A 153 8.33 -7.28 12.43
N THR A 154 8.97 -6.76 13.50
CA THR A 154 10.33 -6.20 13.43
C THR A 154 11.33 -7.25 12.96
N LYS A 155 11.26 -8.47 13.52
CA LYS A 155 12.13 -9.59 13.11
C LYS A 155 11.96 -9.91 11.63
N LYS A 156 10.71 -10.11 11.18
CA LYS A 156 10.40 -10.44 9.79
C LYS A 156 10.86 -9.34 8.82
N ALA A 157 10.59 -8.08 9.16
CA ALA A 157 11.04 -6.94 8.38
C ALA A 157 12.57 -6.88 8.27
N LYS A 158 13.29 -7.10 9.38
CA LYS A 158 14.75 -7.13 9.39
C LYS A 158 15.33 -8.26 8.54
N GLU A 159 14.76 -9.45 8.62
CA GLU A 159 15.15 -10.63 7.79
C GLU A 159 14.98 -10.36 6.30
N LEU A 160 13.97 -9.58 5.93
CA LEU A 160 13.70 -9.16 4.56
C LEU A 160 14.54 -7.94 4.12
N GLY A 161 15.36 -7.36 5.03
CA GLY A 161 16.29 -6.26 4.76
C GLY A 161 15.63 -4.89 4.71
N PHE A 162 14.56 -4.68 5.47
CA PHE A 162 14.02 -3.35 5.76
C PHE A 162 14.85 -2.66 6.86
N ASP A 163 14.87 -1.33 6.83
CA ASP A 163 15.50 -0.50 7.88
C ASP A 163 14.60 -0.43 9.11
N THR A 164 14.70 -1.44 9.97
CA THR A 164 13.86 -1.54 11.18
C THR A 164 14.21 -0.52 12.25
N ASP A 165 15.41 0.07 12.20
CA ASP A 165 15.83 1.11 13.16
C ASP A 165 15.13 2.45 12.86
N ALA A 166 14.64 2.64 11.62
CA ALA A 166 13.86 3.79 11.18
C ALA A 166 12.33 3.62 11.32
N LEU A 167 11.85 2.54 11.96
CA LEU A 167 10.43 2.32 12.16
C LEU A 167 9.79 3.40 13.04
N ILE A 168 8.68 3.94 12.56
CA ILE A 168 7.80 4.82 13.31
C ILE A 168 6.64 3.98 13.86
N TRP A 169 6.51 3.90 15.17
CA TRP A 169 5.34 3.33 15.83
C TRP A 169 4.26 4.41 15.94
N VAL A 170 3.12 4.15 15.34
CA VAL A 170 2.05 5.15 15.20
C VAL A 170 1.23 5.21 16.47
N ASP A 171 1.15 6.40 17.05
CA ASP A 171 0.27 6.67 18.19
C ASP A 171 -1.19 6.64 17.73
N GLN A 172 -1.99 5.78 18.34
CA GLN A 172 -3.42 5.59 18.05
C GLN A 172 -4.34 6.18 19.16
N GLU A 173 -3.74 6.78 20.21
CA GLU A 173 -4.47 7.43 21.32
C GLU A 173 -4.77 8.92 21.08
#